data_41ff9c911344fe905fe353bf13126b41
#
_entry.id   41ff9c911344fe905fe353bf13126b41
#
_cell.length_a   1.000
_cell.length_b   1.000
_cell.length_c   1.000
_cell.angle_alpha   90.00
_cell.angle_beta   90.00
_cell.angle_gamma   90.00
#
_symmetry.space_group_name_H-M   'P 1'
#
loop_
_entity.id
_entity.type
_entity.pdbx_description
1 polymer ?
#
loop_
_entity_poly.entity_id
_entity_poly.type
_entity_poly.pdbx_seq_one_letter_code
_entity_poly.pdbx_strand_id
1 'polypeptide(L)'
;MPVKVRKFSVADAPFERSPGQDGEVWAGNLIDQHHGGPITIGYGRYGRNQSIDETLAVHDVMVVLEGSLSVTSSDGTVTAGPGEIVYMPKGEVVTIRSHDQGAITAYVTHPHWQEPLA
;
A
#
# COMPACT_ATOMS: atom_id res chain seq x y z
N MET A 1 -24.50 -5.31 5.58
CA MET A 1 -23.89 -6.40 6.36
C MET A 1 -22.86 -5.82 7.30
N PRO A 2 -22.93 -6.13 8.58
CA PRO A 2 -21.87 -5.69 9.49
C PRO A 2 -20.57 -6.40 9.17
N VAL A 3 -19.48 -5.67 9.28
CA VAL A 3 -18.14 -6.21 9.13
C VAL A 3 -17.81 -6.98 10.40
N LYS A 4 -17.28 -8.19 10.26
CA LYS A 4 -16.91 -9.03 11.39
C LYS A 4 -15.43 -8.94 11.66
N VAL A 5 -15.04 -9.30 12.87
CA VAL A 5 -13.61 -9.47 13.19
C VAL A 5 -13.06 -10.60 12.33
N ARG A 6 -11.99 -10.31 11.60
CA ARG A 6 -11.37 -11.25 10.67
C ARG A 6 -9.86 -11.14 10.75
N LYS A 7 -9.19 -12.22 10.41
CA LYS A 7 -7.74 -12.29 10.36
C LYS A 7 -7.30 -12.67 8.95
N PHE A 8 -6.25 -12.04 8.47
CA PHE A 8 -5.65 -12.35 7.17
C PHE A 8 -4.16 -12.57 7.29
N SER A 9 -3.60 -13.27 6.32
CA SER A 9 -2.15 -13.38 6.15
C SER A 9 -1.79 -12.96 4.73
N VAL A 10 -0.50 -12.78 4.48
CA VAL A 10 -0.01 -12.39 3.15
C VAL A 10 -0.47 -13.38 2.08
N ALA A 11 -0.54 -14.67 2.43
CA ALA A 11 -0.96 -15.71 1.50
C ALA A 11 -2.42 -15.55 1.03
N ASP A 12 -3.23 -14.80 1.77
CA ASP A 12 -4.63 -14.56 1.39
C ASP A 12 -4.79 -13.45 0.36
N ALA A 13 -3.74 -12.66 0.12
CA ALA A 13 -3.87 -11.48 -0.72
C ALA A 13 -4.00 -11.84 -2.20
N PRO A 14 -5.06 -11.35 -2.88
CA PRO A 14 -5.23 -11.56 -4.32
C PRO A 14 -4.40 -10.53 -5.08
N PHE A 15 -3.08 -10.69 -5.08
CA PHE A 15 -2.17 -9.72 -5.68
C PHE A 15 -2.47 -9.48 -7.15
N GLU A 16 -2.62 -8.21 -7.50
CA GLU A 16 -2.73 -7.74 -8.87
C GLU A 16 -1.75 -6.61 -9.07
N ARG A 17 -1.27 -6.43 -10.30
CA ARG A 17 -0.37 -5.32 -10.58
C ARG A 17 -1.05 -4.00 -10.28
N SER A 18 -0.39 -3.16 -9.50
CA SER A 18 -0.93 -1.84 -9.15
C SER A 18 -1.13 -1.00 -10.41
N PRO A 19 -2.25 -0.29 -10.52
CA PRO A 19 -2.56 0.49 -11.72
C PRO A 19 -1.57 1.64 -11.93
N GLY A 20 -1.43 2.06 -13.19
CA GLY A 20 -0.61 3.21 -13.54
C GLY A 20 0.87 2.90 -13.73
N GLN A 21 1.27 1.64 -13.66
CA GLN A 21 2.66 1.25 -13.88
C GLN A 21 2.72 -0.19 -14.40
N ASP A 22 3.82 -0.54 -15.02
CA ASP A 22 4.03 -1.87 -15.59
C ASP A 22 5.19 -2.63 -14.94
N GLY A 23 5.70 -2.12 -13.83
CA GLY A 23 6.75 -2.76 -13.05
C GLY A 23 6.23 -3.83 -12.11
N GLU A 24 7.12 -4.29 -11.23
CA GLU A 24 6.80 -5.36 -10.29
C GLU A 24 6.34 -4.77 -8.95
N VAL A 25 5.23 -4.08 -9.00
CA VAL A 25 4.55 -3.54 -7.82
C VAL A 25 3.12 -4.06 -7.84
N TRP A 26 2.75 -4.77 -6.78
CA TRP A 26 1.50 -5.51 -6.68
C TRP A 26 0.76 -5.12 -5.41
N ALA A 27 -0.56 -5.09 -5.49
CA ALA A 27 -1.41 -4.86 -4.33
C ALA A 27 -2.53 -5.88 -4.30
N GLY A 28 -2.92 -6.31 -3.12
CA GLY A 28 -4.03 -7.22 -2.94
C GLY A 28 -4.93 -6.74 -1.83
N ASN A 29 -6.09 -6.18 -2.20
CA ASN A 29 -7.08 -5.74 -1.22
C ASN A 29 -7.78 -6.95 -0.59
N LEU A 30 -7.90 -6.95 0.72
CA LEU A 30 -8.60 -7.97 1.48
C LEU A 30 -9.93 -7.45 2.00
N ILE A 31 -9.97 -6.20 2.42
CA ILE A 31 -11.19 -5.47 2.78
C ILE A 31 -11.18 -4.19 1.97
N ASP A 32 -12.29 -3.91 1.30
CA ASP A 32 -12.40 -2.70 0.47
C ASP A 32 -13.86 -2.22 0.47
N GLN A 33 -14.21 -1.35 -0.48
CA GLN A 33 -15.53 -0.75 -0.57
C GLN A 33 -16.66 -1.77 -0.69
N HIS A 34 -16.37 -2.96 -1.17
CA HIS A 34 -17.38 -4.02 -1.33
C HIS A 34 -17.78 -4.67 -0.01
N HIS A 35 -17.05 -4.39 1.06
CA HIS A 35 -17.26 -5.02 2.36
C HIS A 35 -18.05 -4.13 3.34
N GLY A 36 -18.33 -2.89 2.95
CA GLY A 36 -19.20 -2.00 3.73
C GLY A 36 -18.51 -1.20 4.84
N GLY A 37 -17.22 -1.41 5.08
CA GLY A 37 -16.48 -0.62 6.05
C GLY A 37 -15.90 0.64 5.43
N PRO A 38 -15.31 1.53 6.25
CA PRO A 38 -14.80 2.82 5.77
C PRO A 38 -13.36 2.78 5.27
N ILE A 39 -12.66 1.68 5.45
CA ILE A 39 -11.23 1.55 5.13
C ILE A 39 -10.98 0.41 4.18
N THR A 40 -9.88 0.53 3.43
CA THR A 40 -9.32 -0.58 2.67
C THR A 40 -8.09 -1.08 3.40
N ILE A 41 -7.98 -2.40 3.55
CA ILE A 41 -6.76 -3.04 4.04
C ILE A 41 -6.31 -4.09 3.05
N GLY A 42 -5.01 -4.28 2.98
CA GLY A 42 -4.44 -5.30 2.10
C GLY A 42 -2.94 -5.41 2.29
N TYR A 43 -2.33 -6.15 1.38
CA TYR A 43 -0.88 -6.31 1.34
C TYR A 43 -0.34 -5.78 0.02
N GLY A 44 0.84 -5.18 0.08
CA GLY A 44 1.59 -4.75 -1.08
C GLY A 44 2.84 -5.60 -1.25
N ARG A 45 3.26 -5.79 -2.49
CA ARG A 45 4.49 -6.49 -2.80
C ARG A 45 5.25 -5.70 -3.85
N TYR A 46 6.50 -5.43 -3.55
CA TYR A 46 7.40 -4.69 -4.43
C TYR A 46 8.55 -5.61 -4.81
N GLY A 47 8.78 -5.77 -6.11
CA GLY A 47 9.98 -6.43 -6.59
C GLY A 47 11.22 -5.62 -6.26
N ARG A 48 12.39 -6.09 -6.69
CA ARG A 48 13.66 -5.41 -6.44
C ARG A 48 13.73 -4.09 -7.18
N ASN A 49 14.19 -3.06 -6.49
CA ASN A 49 14.56 -1.77 -7.10
C ASN A 49 13.47 -1.17 -7.99
N GLN A 50 12.23 -1.25 -7.53
CA GLN A 50 11.10 -0.65 -8.22
C GLN A 50 10.91 0.78 -7.74
N SER A 51 10.33 1.61 -8.59
CA SER A 51 10.03 3.01 -8.26
C SER A 51 8.68 3.36 -8.86
N ILE A 52 7.79 3.93 -8.05
CA ILE A 52 6.51 4.43 -8.51
C ILE A 52 6.28 5.83 -7.97
N ASP A 53 5.66 6.66 -8.80
CA ASP A 53 5.24 8.01 -8.42
C ASP A 53 3.75 7.99 -8.17
N GLU A 54 3.31 8.61 -7.09
CA GLU A 54 1.91 8.69 -6.75
C GLU A 54 1.53 10.05 -6.21
N THR A 55 0.34 10.50 -6.59
CA THR A 55 -0.33 11.59 -5.89
C THR A 55 -1.39 10.94 -5.02
N LEU A 56 -1.29 11.14 -3.72
CA LEU A 56 -2.15 10.46 -2.75
C LEU A 56 -3.57 11.04 -2.81
N ALA A 57 -4.52 10.24 -3.31
CA ALA A 57 -5.93 10.59 -3.29
C ALA A 57 -6.60 10.22 -1.96
N VAL A 58 -5.90 9.50 -1.11
CA VAL A 58 -6.39 8.98 0.18
C VAL A 58 -5.27 9.06 1.21
N HIS A 59 -5.64 8.96 2.48
CA HIS A 59 -4.65 8.72 3.54
C HIS A 59 -4.19 7.27 3.43
N ASP A 60 -2.90 7.04 3.46
CA ASP A 60 -2.31 5.71 3.27
C ASP A 60 -1.33 5.42 4.41
N VAL A 61 -1.55 4.32 5.09
CA VAL A 61 -0.65 3.81 6.12
C VAL A 61 -0.03 2.53 5.60
N MET A 62 1.28 2.48 5.58
CA MET A 62 2.02 1.34 5.06
C MET A 62 2.94 0.81 6.16
N VAL A 63 2.79 -0.46 6.50
CA VAL A 63 3.64 -1.15 7.46
C VAL A 63 4.55 -2.08 6.70
N VAL A 64 5.86 -1.90 6.82
CA VAL A 64 6.82 -2.78 6.17
C VAL A 64 6.93 -4.07 6.96
N LEU A 65 6.77 -5.21 6.31
CA LEU A 65 6.87 -6.54 6.92
C LEU A 65 8.19 -7.20 6.57
N GLU A 66 8.65 -7.05 5.33
CA GLU A 66 9.92 -7.61 4.86
C GLU A 66 10.56 -6.61 3.89
N GLY A 67 11.88 -6.65 3.81
CA GLY A 67 12.62 -5.77 2.93
C GLY A 67 12.64 -4.33 3.42
N SER A 68 12.69 -3.38 2.50
CA SER A 68 12.67 -1.96 2.84
C SER A 68 12.12 -1.12 1.71
N LEU A 69 11.56 0.02 2.08
CA LEU A 69 11.06 1.02 1.15
C LEU A 69 11.55 2.41 1.54
N SER A 70 11.79 3.23 0.54
CA SER A 70 12.04 4.65 0.73
C SER A 70 10.90 5.44 0.11
N VAL A 71 10.41 6.44 0.82
CA VAL A 71 9.35 7.33 0.33
C VAL A 71 9.91 8.75 0.32
N THR A 72 9.93 9.35 -0.86
CA THR A 72 10.40 10.71 -1.06
C THR A 72 9.21 11.62 -1.28
N SER A 73 9.15 12.72 -0.56
CA SER A 73 8.15 13.78 -0.71
C SER A 73 8.87 15.12 -0.79
N SER A 74 8.11 16.23 -0.79
CA SER A 74 8.69 17.56 -0.76
C SER A 74 9.52 17.83 0.50
N ASP A 75 9.26 17.09 1.58
CA ASP A 75 9.98 17.27 2.86
C ASP A 75 11.25 16.41 2.97
N GLY A 76 11.54 15.58 1.97
CA GLY A 76 12.71 14.72 1.98
C GLY A 76 12.36 13.26 1.84
N THR A 77 13.28 12.39 2.22
CA THR A 77 13.14 10.94 2.07
C THR A 77 13.16 10.27 3.44
N VAL A 78 12.20 9.35 3.64
CA VAL A 78 12.22 8.44 4.79
C VAL A 78 12.41 7.02 4.27
N THR A 79 13.10 6.19 5.05
CA THR A 79 13.30 4.77 4.72
C THR A 79 12.78 3.93 5.87
N ALA A 80 12.00 2.92 5.54
CA ALA A 80 11.39 2.03 6.52
C ALA A 80 11.77 0.59 6.24
N GLY A 81 12.08 -0.15 7.30
CA GLY A 81 12.32 -1.58 7.29
C GLY A 81 11.27 -2.33 8.10
N PRO A 82 11.47 -3.64 8.32
CA PRO A 82 10.45 -4.48 8.96
C PRO A 82 9.99 -3.95 10.31
N GLY A 83 8.68 -3.88 10.48
CA GLY A 83 8.05 -3.38 11.70
C GLY A 83 7.86 -1.87 11.74
N GLU A 84 8.32 -1.14 10.74
CA GLU A 84 8.20 0.31 10.69
C GLU A 84 7.00 0.73 9.85
N ILE A 85 6.45 1.89 10.18
CA ILE A 85 5.22 2.41 9.57
C ILE A 85 5.55 3.71 8.84
N VAL A 86 5.03 3.82 7.60
CA VAL A 86 5.08 5.07 6.85
C VAL A 86 3.66 5.60 6.72
N TYR A 87 3.45 6.83 7.13
CA TYR A 87 2.18 7.51 6.92
C TYR A 87 2.30 8.46 5.74
N MET A 88 1.42 8.30 4.77
CA MET A 88 1.37 9.16 3.59
C MET A 88 0.01 9.87 3.57
N PRO A 89 -0.05 11.16 3.93
CA PRO A 89 -1.32 11.87 4.00
C PRO A 89 -1.88 12.18 2.60
N LYS A 90 -3.19 12.22 2.53
CA LYS A 90 -3.91 12.63 1.33
C LYS A 90 -3.40 13.97 0.83
N GLY A 91 -3.17 14.08 -0.47
CA GLY A 91 -2.70 15.29 -1.13
C GLY A 91 -1.20 15.33 -1.38
N GLU A 92 -0.42 14.48 -0.72
CA GLU A 92 1.01 14.43 -0.95
C GLU A 92 1.36 13.80 -2.29
N VAL A 93 2.42 14.30 -2.90
CA VAL A 93 3.03 13.69 -4.08
C VAL A 93 4.28 12.97 -3.61
N VAL A 94 4.35 11.68 -3.84
CA VAL A 94 5.44 10.85 -3.32
C VAL A 94 6.04 9.99 -4.42
N THR A 95 7.31 9.61 -4.22
CA THR A 95 7.95 8.54 -4.98
C THR A 95 8.29 7.44 -3.99
N ILE A 96 7.76 6.25 -4.25
CA ILE A 96 8.00 5.07 -3.41
C ILE A 96 8.99 4.18 -4.15
N ARG A 97 10.08 3.81 -3.47
CA ARG A 97 11.13 2.97 -4.06
C ARG A 97 11.42 1.77 -3.17
N SER A 98 11.48 0.60 -3.78
CA SER A 98 12.02 -0.58 -3.12
C SER A 98 13.53 -0.67 -3.36
N HIS A 99 14.17 -1.52 -2.59
CA HIS A 99 15.64 -1.73 -2.65
C HIS A 99 15.95 -3.16 -3.11
N ASP A 100 17.19 -3.59 -2.92
CA ASP A 100 17.71 -4.85 -3.49
C ASP A 100 16.94 -6.10 -3.09
N GLN A 101 16.25 -6.07 -1.97
CA GLN A 101 15.50 -7.22 -1.48
C GLN A 101 14.01 -7.13 -1.75
N GLY A 102 13.57 -6.07 -2.42
CA GLY A 102 12.16 -5.80 -2.57
C GLY A 102 11.50 -5.45 -1.24
N ALA A 103 10.19 -5.61 -1.15
CA ALA A 103 9.46 -5.37 0.09
C ALA A 103 8.10 -6.04 0.08
N ILE A 104 7.65 -6.41 1.26
CA ILE A 104 6.25 -6.80 1.50
C ILE A 104 5.71 -5.87 2.57
N THR A 105 4.52 -5.33 2.32
CA THR A 105 3.88 -4.37 3.21
C THR A 105 2.47 -4.80 3.54
N ALA A 106 1.96 -4.31 4.66
CA ALA A 106 0.53 -4.26 4.91
C ALA A 106 0.10 -2.80 4.79
N TYR A 107 -1.05 -2.53 4.18
CA TYR A 107 -1.52 -1.15 4.05
C TYR A 107 -2.95 -0.99 4.53
N VAL A 108 -3.23 0.23 4.97
CA VAL A 108 -4.57 0.68 5.34
C VAL A 108 -4.79 2.02 4.69
N THR A 109 -5.89 2.18 3.98
CA THR A 109 -6.24 3.48 3.38
C THR A 109 -7.60 3.97 3.87
N HIS A 110 -7.76 5.28 3.92
CA HIS A 110 -9.02 5.95 4.21
C HIS A 110 -9.11 7.23 3.40
N PRO A 111 -10.16 7.40 2.62
CA PRO A 111 -11.15 6.41 2.24
C PRO A 111 -10.56 5.29 1.37
N HIS A 112 -11.38 4.54 0.69
CA HIS A 112 -10.90 3.47 -0.19
C HIS A 112 -10.05 4.05 -1.32
N TRP A 113 -8.89 3.44 -1.58
CA TRP A 113 -7.98 3.96 -2.60
C TRP A 113 -8.44 3.66 -4.02
N GLN A 114 -9.24 2.61 -4.19
CA GLN A 114 -9.89 2.34 -5.47
C GLN A 114 -11.31 2.86 -5.42
N GLU A 115 -11.69 3.60 -6.44
CA GLU A 115 -13.03 4.13 -6.54
C GLU A 115 -14.02 2.99 -6.78
N PRO A 116 -15.20 3.02 -6.15
CA PRO A 116 -16.22 2.05 -6.47
C PRO A 116 -16.66 2.24 -7.91
N LEU A 117 -16.88 1.14 -8.60
CA LEU A 117 -17.46 1.19 -9.93
C LEU A 117 -18.91 1.64 -9.80
N ALA A 118 -19.25 2.69 -10.49
CA ALA A 118 -20.59 3.26 -10.45
C ALA A 118 -21.61 2.30 -11.07
#